data_deb8bc45845feb00030ae9a0441290c0
#
_entry.id   deb8bc45845feb00030ae9a0441290c0
#
_cell.length_a   1.000
_cell.length_b   1.000
_cell.length_c   1.000
_cell.angle_alpha   90.00
_cell.angle_beta   90.00
_cell.angle_gamma   90.00
#
_symmetry.space_group_name_H-M   'P 1'
#
loop_
_entity.id
_entity.type
_entity.pdbx_description
1 polymer ?
#
loop_
_entity_poly.entity_id
_entity_poly.type
_entity_poly.pdbx_seq_one_letter_code
_entity_poly.pdbx_strand_id
1 'polypeptide(L)'
;MPIESPQIPYNFADLEPAMSRDTLVFHFLHHQRDCFDRMLSMVRGTELETLPLAELVCATERDPERRVLFRHAAEVWNHDLYWRSMRPGGGGAPHGLIGEHIAARFG
;
A
#
# COMPACT_ATOMS: atom_id res chain seq x y z
N MET A 1 16.40 4.29 -10.21
CA MET A 1 16.35 3.32 -9.10
C MET A 1 15.12 2.46 -9.22
N PRO A 2 15.27 1.16 -9.09
CA PRO A 2 14.10 0.30 -9.07
C PRO A 2 13.23 0.61 -7.86
N ILE A 3 11.93 0.44 -8.05
CA ILE A 3 10.95 0.59 -6.99
C ILE A 3 11.13 -0.56 -6.01
N GLU A 4 11.18 -0.25 -4.72
CA GLU A 4 11.29 -1.26 -3.68
C GLU A 4 9.90 -1.76 -3.25
N SER A 5 9.82 -3.05 -2.94
CA SER A 5 8.59 -3.62 -2.40
C SER A 5 8.30 -3.05 -1.01
N PRO A 6 7.08 -2.62 -0.74
CA PRO A 6 6.71 -2.18 0.61
C PRO A 6 7.00 -3.27 1.65
N GLN A 7 7.44 -2.85 2.82
CA GLN A 7 7.74 -3.74 3.93
C GLN A 7 6.77 -3.53 5.08
N ILE A 8 6.46 -4.60 5.80
CA ILE A 8 5.67 -4.52 7.03
C ILE A 8 6.62 -4.11 8.17
N PRO A 9 6.32 -3.00 8.91
CA PRO A 9 7.21 -2.50 9.95
C PRO A 9 7.06 -3.22 11.31
N TYR A 10 6.42 -4.39 11.34
CA TYR A 10 6.21 -5.22 12.53
C TYR A 10 6.21 -6.70 12.12
N ASN A 11 6.15 -7.62 13.08
CA ASN A 11 6.08 -9.05 12.80
C ASN A 11 4.66 -9.46 12.38
N PHE A 12 4.54 -10.57 11.65
CA PHE A 12 3.24 -11.03 11.14
C PHE A 12 2.19 -11.29 12.24
N ALA A 13 2.62 -11.68 13.42
CA ALA A 13 1.72 -11.96 14.54
C ALA A 13 1.44 -10.74 15.44
N ASP A 14 2.10 -9.61 15.17
CA ASP A 14 2.06 -8.46 16.08
C ASP A 14 0.72 -7.72 16.11
N LEU A 15 -0.14 -7.93 15.10
CA LEU A 15 -1.47 -7.32 15.07
C LEU A 15 -2.55 -8.20 15.70
N GLU A 16 -2.20 -9.39 16.19
CA GLU A 16 -3.18 -10.23 16.88
C GLU A 16 -3.62 -9.57 18.20
N PRO A 17 -4.86 -9.78 18.64
CA PRO A 17 -5.91 -10.61 18.03
C PRO A 17 -6.74 -9.91 16.97
N ALA A 18 -6.51 -8.63 16.68
CA ALA A 18 -7.33 -7.87 15.73
C ALA A 18 -7.21 -8.42 14.29
N MET A 19 -6.00 -8.85 13.93
CA MET A 19 -5.74 -9.45 12.62
C MET A 19 -4.83 -10.67 12.81
N SER A 20 -5.23 -11.82 12.28
CA SER A 20 -4.47 -13.05 12.46
C SER A 20 -3.16 -13.01 11.68
N ARG A 21 -2.15 -13.74 12.19
CA ARG A 21 -0.88 -13.94 11.49
C ARG A 21 -1.10 -14.47 10.09
N ASP A 22 -1.97 -15.46 9.93
CA ASP A 22 -2.20 -16.10 8.63
C ASP A 22 -2.83 -15.12 7.62
N THR A 23 -3.74 -14.27 8.05
CA THR A 23 -4.31 -13.22 7.22
C THR A 23 -3.23 -12.26 6.74
N LEU A 24 -2.34 -11.83 7.64
CA LEU A 24 -1.27 -10.90 7.32
C LEU A 24 -0.26 -11.52 6.36
N VAL A 25 0.13 -12.76 6.62
CA VAL A 25 1.05 -13.52 5.76
C VAL A 25 0.48 -13.64 4.34
N PHE A 26 -0.79 -14.02 4.22
CA PHE A 26 -1.43 -14.16 2.91
C PHE A 26 -1.49 -12.82 2.17
N HIS A 27 -1.92 -11.77 2.85
CA HIS A 27 -2.06 -10.44 2.24
C HIS A 27 -0.71 -9.90 1.78
N PHE A 28 0.35 -10.09 2.56
CA PHE A 28 1.69 -9.59 2.25
C PHE A 28 2.40 -10.46 1.22
N LEU A 29 2.49 -11.78 1.46
CA LEU A 29 3.31 -12.67 0.63
C LEU A 29 2.64 -13.08 -0.68
N HIS A 30 1.31 -13.05 -0.75
CA HIS A 30 0.59 -13.41 -1.97
C HIS A 30 0.03 -12.18 -2.68
N HIS A 31 -0.89 -11.48 -2.06
CA HIS A 31 -1.58 -10.38 -2.73
C HIS A 31 -0.67 -9.21 -3.07
N GLN A 32 0.03 -8.66 -2.09
CA GLN A 32 0.94 -7.53 -2.33
C GLN A 32 2.08 -7.90 -3.26
N ARG A 33 2.71 -9.04 -3.03
CA ARG A 33 3.82 -9.50 -3.85
C ARG A 33 3.41 -9.68 -5.31
N ASP A 34 2.23 -10.27 -5.54
CA ASP A 34 1.73 -10.46 -6.90
C ASP A 34 1.53 -9.12 -7.62
N CYS A 35 0.93 -8.15 -6.97
CA CYS A 35 0.76 -6.81 -7.54
C CYS A 35 2.11 -6.16 -7.85
N PHE A 36 3.06 -6.28 -6.95
CA PHE A 36 4.39 -5.71 -7.12
C PHE A 36 5.15 -6.36 -8.28
N ASP A 37 5.15 -7.69 -8.35
CA ASP A 37 5.83 -8.43 -9.41
C ASP A 37 5.23 -8.14 -10.78
N ARG A 38 3.90 -8.03 -10.86
CA ARG A 38 3.20 -7.66 -12.09
C ARG A 38 3.57 -6.24 -12.53
N MET A 39 3.59 -5.30 -11.61
CA MET A 39 4.01 -3.93 -11.90
C MET A 39 5.43 -3.92 -12.47
N LEU A 40 6.38 -4.58 -11.81
CA LEU A 40 7.76 -4.64 -12.30
C LEU A 40 7.86 -5.24 -13.69
N SER A 41 7.13 -6.32 -13.97
CA SER A 41 7.17 -6.96 -15.28
C SER A 41 6.64 -6.05 -16.38
N MET A 42 5.69 -5.17 -16.06
CA MET A 42 5.10 -4.25 -17.03
C MET A 42 5.96 -3.02 -17.30
N VAL A 43 6.78 -2.56 -16.35
CA VAL A 43 7.66 -1.40 -16.54
C VAL A 43 9.02 -1.78 -17.13
N ARG A 44 9.44 -3.03 -16.95
CA ARG A 44 10.77 -3.49 -17.38
C ARG A 44 10.96 -3.28 -18.88
N GLY A 45 12.09 -2.65 -19.24
CA GLY A 45 12.43 -2.36 -20.62
C GLY A 45 11.66 -1.20 -21.24
N THR A 46 10.90 -0.45 -20.45
CA THR A 46 10.18 0.74 -20.91
C THR A 46 10.82 2.01 -20.33
N GLU A 47 10.39 3.17 -20.83
CA GLU A 47 10.80 4.47 -20.31
C GLU A 47 10.34 4.72 -18.87
N LEU A 48 9.41 3.90 -18.38
CA LEU A 48 8.86 4.02 -17.02
C LEU A 48 9.70 3.30 -15.97
N GLU A 49 10.64 2.45 -16.40
CA GLU A 49 11.39 1.57 -15.48
C GLU A 49 12.19 2.34 -14.42
N THR A 50 12.61 3.55 -14.74
CA THR A 50 13.45 4.37 -13.84
C THR A 50 12.65 5.34 -12.99
N LEU A 51 11.33 5.42 -13.17
CA LEU A 51 10.50 6.36 -12.41
C LEU A 51 10.32 5.91 -10.96
N PRO A 52 10.38 6.82 -9.99
CA PRO A 52 9.90 6.55 -8.64
C PRO A 52 8.41 6.18 -8.66
N LEU A 53 7.97 5.43 -7.65
CA LEU A 53 6.59 4.92 -7.60
C LEU A 53 5.53 6.02 -7.74
N ALA A 54 5.70 7.13 -7.02
CA ALA A 54 4.75 8.24 -7.09
C ALA A 54 4.64 8.80 -8.51
N GLU A 55 5.77 8.97 -9.18
CA GLU A 55 5.79 9.47 -10.57
C GLU A 55 5.19 8.44 -11.54
N LEU A 56 5.44 7.15 -11.31
CA LEU A 56 4.84 6.08 -12.11
C LEU A 56 3.31 6.09 -11.99
N VAL A 57 2.79 6.23 -10.79
CA VAL A 57 1.33 6.34 -10.57
C VAL A 57 0.77 7.54 -11.34
N CYS A 58 1.38 8.71 -11.20
CA CYS A 58 0.92 9.92 -11.89
C CYS A 58 1.03 9.81 -13.42
N ALA A 59 2.11 9.22 -13.91
CA ALA A 59 2.34 9.08 -15.35
C ALA A 59 1.35 8.11 -16.02
N THR A 60 0.78 7.19 -15.29
CA THR A 60 -0.11 6.15 -15.82
C THR A 60 -1.59 6.40 -15.54
N GLU A 61 -1.92 7.31 -14.61
CA GLU A 61 -3.29 7.55 -14.15
C GLU A 61 -4.29 7.85 -15.27
N ARG A 62 -3.90 8.66 -16.24
CA ARG A 62 -4.81 9.14 -17.29
C ARG A 62 -4.58 8.47 -18.64
N ASP A 63 -3.71 7.47 -18.68
CA ASP A 63 -3.41 6.77 -19.92
C ASP A 63 -4.28 5.51 -20.04
N PRO A 64 -5.26 5.49 -20.97
CA PRO A 64 -6.13 4.32 -21.13
C PRO A 64 -5.37 3.03 -21.47
N GLU A 65 -4.24 3.14 -22.18
CA GLU A 65 -3.43 1.98 -22.55
C GLU A 65 -2.62 1.42 -21.39
N ARG A 66 -2.44 2.22 -20.32
CA ARG A 66 -1.66 1.85 -19.13
C ARG A 66 -2.55 1.61 -17.90
N ARG A 67 -3.83 1.41 -18.10
CA ARG A 67 -4.79 1.24 -16.99
C ARG A 67 -4.43 0.09 -16.05
N VAL A 68 -3.99 -1.04 -16.59
CA VAL A 68 -3.61 -2.20 -15.77
C VAL A 68 -2.34 -1.90 -14.98
N LEU A 69 -1.35 -1.28 -15.60
CA LEU A 69 -0.14 -0.84 -14.92
C LEU A 69 -0.46 0.17 -13.80
N PHE A 70 -1.31 1.15 -14.09
CA PHE A 70 -1.76 2.11 -13.08
C PHE A 70 -2.35 1.41 -11.86
N ARG A 71 -3.23 0.43 -12.08
CA ARG A 71 -3.85 -0.31 -10.97
C ARG A 71 -2.80 -0.99 -10.10
N HIS A 72 -1.84 -1.68 -10.70
CA HIS A 72 -0.79 -2.35 -9.92
C HIS A 72 0.12 -1.36 -9.19
N ALA A 73 0.51 -0.27 -9.85
CA ALA A 73 1.34 0.76 -9.22
C ALA A 73 0.61 1.44 -8.06
N ALA A 74 -0.66 1.78 -8.24
CA ALA A 74 -1.49 2.37 -7.19
C ALA A 74 -1.69 1.40 -6.02
N GLU A 75 -1.85 0.10 -6.29
CA GLU A 75 -1.95 -0.93 -5.25
C GLU A 75 -0.65 -1.04 -4.44
N VAL A 76 0.50 -0.94 -5.10
CA VAL A 76 1.80 -0.92 -4.38
C VAL A 76 1.86 0.28 -3.43
N TRP A 77 1.48 1.45 -3.91
CA TRP A 77 1.40 2.67 -3.10
C TRP A 77 0.46 2.49 -1.91
N ASN A 78 -0.74 1.98 -2.17
CA ASN A 78 -1.76 1.78 -1.15
C ASN A 78 -1.33 0.76 -0.09
N HIS A 79 -0.65 -0.31 -0.48
CA HIS A 79 -0.17 -1.31 0.48
C HIS A 79 0.88 -0.74 1.43
N ASP A 80 1.78 0.10 0.93
CA ASP A 80 2.76 0.76 1.81
C ASP A 80 2.06 1.63 2.85
N LEU A 81 1.10 2.44 2.42
CA LEU A 81 0.30 3.25 3.35
C LEU A 81 -0.50 2.39 4.32
N TYR A 82 -1.10 1.32 3.82
CA TYR A 82 -1.90 0.39 4.62
C TYR A 82 -1.09 -0.22 5.76
N TRP A 83 0.07 -0.78 5.47
CA TRP A 83 0.93 -1.36 6.50
C TRP A 83 1.35 -0.34 7.55
N ARG A 84 1.70 0.86 7.13
CA ARG A 84 2.12 1.93 8.05
C ARG A 84 0.97 2.58 8.82
N SER A 85 -0.27 2.37 8.39
CA SER A 85 -1.45 2.89 9.09
C SER A 85 -1.83 2.08 10.32
N MET A 86 -1.25 0.90 10.51
CA MET A 86 -1.52 0.01 11.62
C MET A 86 -0.29 -0.14 12.52
N ARG A 87 -0.50 -0.54 13.76
CA ARG A 87 0.59 -0.80 14.71
C ARG A 87 0.18 -1.84 15.74
N PRO A 88 1.15 -2.55 16.34
CA PRO A 88 0.86 -3.41 17.48
C PRO A 88 0.22 -2.61 18.62
N GLY A 89 -0.84 -3.14 19.21
CA GLY A 89 -1.56 -2.47 20.28
C GLY A 89 -2.28 -1.18 19.87
N GLY A 90 -2.45 -0.98 18.59
CA GLY A 90 -3.14 0.19 18.06
C GLY A 90 -4.66 0.12 18.21
N GLY A 91 -5.33 1.10 17.62
CA GLY A 91 -6.78 1.22 17.66
C GLY A 91 -7.27 2.11 18.79
N GLY A 92 -8.56 1.99 19.11
CA GLY A 92 -9.21 2.84 20.08
C GLY A 92 -9.94 4.01 19.44
N ALA A 93 -10.50 4.90 20.28
CA ALA A 93 -11.22 6.06 19.80
C ALA A 93 -10.26 7.09 19.18
N PRO A 94 -10.69 7.84 18.16
CA PRO A 94 -9.90 8.95 17.64
C PRO A 94 -9.64 9.97 18.76
N HIS A 95 -8.46 10.57 18.76
CA HIS A 95 -8.07 11.56 19.78
C HIS A 95 -7.31 12.72 19.15
N GLY A 96 -6.98 13.73 19.96
CA GLY A 96 -6.27 14.91 19.52
C GLY A 96 -7.08 15.72 18.51
N LEU A 97 -6.39 16.50 17.69
CA LEU A 97 -7.03 17.38 16.71
C LEU A 97 -7.90 16.63 15.71
N ILE A 98 -7.47 15.47 15.23
CA ILE A 98 -8.27 14.68 14.31
C ILE A 98 -9.55 14.16 14.99
N GLY A 99 -9.46 13.77 16.27
CA GLY A 99 -10.64 13.37 17.04
C GLY A 99 -11.65 14.51 17.16
N GLU A 100 -11.17 15.72 17.42
CA GLU A 100 -12.02 16.92 17.49
C GLU A 100 -12.72 17.21 16.15
N HIS A 101 -11.98 17.11 15.04
CA HIS A 101 -12.55 17.33 13.72
C HIS A 101 -13.59 16.27 13.35
N ILE A 102 -13.34 15.02 13.68
CA ILE A 102 -14.29 13.92 13.42
C ILE A 102 -15.56 14.15 14.23
N ALA A 103 -15.45 14.47 15.51
CA ALA A 103 -16.59 14.74 16.38
C ALA A 103 -17.42 15.95 15.88
N ALA A 104 -16.74 17.02 15.48
CA ALA A 104 -17.40 18.22 14.96
C ALA A 104 -18.13 17.97 13.64
N ARG A 105 -17.62 17.07 12.80
CA ARG A 105 -18.18 16.81 11.47
C ARG A 105 -19.24 15.72 11.46
N PHE A 106 -19.07 14.68 12.26
CA PHE A 106 -19.89 13.47 12.20
C PHE A 106 -20.65 13.15 13.49
N GLY A 107 -20.36 13.84 14.56
CA GLY A 107 -21.02 13.63 15.85
C GLY A 107 -20.31 12.70 16.82
#